data_8b47d1a8d40bda9dbe1886761ec42f10
#
_entry.id   8b47d1a8d40bda9dbe1886761ec42f10
#
_cell.length_a   1.000
_cell.length_b   1.000
_cell.length_c   1.000
_cell.angle_alpha   90.00
_cell.angle_beta   90.00
_cell.angle_gamma   90.00
#
_symmetry.space_group_name_H-M   'P 1'
#
loop_
_entity.id
_entity.type
_entity.pdbx_description
1 polymer ?
#
loop_
_entity_poly.entity_id
_entity_poly.type
_entity_poly.pdbx_seq_one_letter_code
_entity_poly.pdbx_strand_id
1 'polypeptide(L)'
;MANTVITVSKETILKMKSHYIAALLPKTPPGAVFSAKLNGMTITAYNSGKVLFQGTVSNAEVSKWSTGSVNTGAAPKKSSTFKKRSVSDHIYRPPHTINEMSIIGTDEAGTGDYFGPITVAAAYVSKEHIRELENMGIRDSKTIRDPQILILGKKIIEMVPYSLLVLKNEKYNSLQKKGMSQGKMKAMLHEQAIQHLLAKLEGTKPEGILIDQFCEPDIYFRHTTTNGKREVPLYFSTKAESISTAVAAASVIARYAFLKH
;
A
#
# COMPACT_ATOMS: atom_id res chain seq x y z
N MET A 1 -9.77 9.82 24.79
CA MET A 1 -10.39 10.90 24.00
C MET A 1 -11.13 10.24 22.84
N ALA A 2 -12.41 10.54 22.66
CA ALA A 2 -13.19 9.98 21.57
C ALA A 2 -12.96 10.79 20.29
N ASN A 3 -12.71 10.11 19.17
CA ASN A 3 -12.58 10.73 17.86
C ASN A 3 -13.68 10.18 16.96
N THR A 4 -14.46 11.05 16.32
CA THR A 4 -15.48 10.64 15.35
C THR A 4 -15.20 11.35 14.03
N VAL A 5 -15.31 10.60 12.92
CA VAL A 5 -15.14 11.15 11.57
C VAL A 5 -16.41 10.90 10.77
N ILE A 6 -16.95 11.96 10.16
CA ILE A 6 -18.04 11.87 9.18
C ILE A 6 -17.56 12.34 7.81
N THR A 7 -18.22 11.91 6.77
CA THR A 7 -17.97 12.40 5.41
C THR A 7 -19.22 13.13 4.92
N VAL A 8 -19.03 14.37 4.49
CA VAL A 8 -20.11 15.25 4.04
C VAL A 8 -19.76 15.92 2.72
N SER A 9 -20.75 16.50 2.05
CA SER A 9 -20.53 17.26 0.81
C SER A 9 -19.79 18.58 1.08
N LYS A 10 -19.15 19.14 0.06
CA LYS A 10 -18.51 20.47 0.15
C LYS A 10 -19.52 21.56 0.55
N GLU A 11 -20.74 21.46 0.10
CA GLU A 11 -21.83 22.37 0.43
C GLU A 11 -22.18 22.29 1.92
N THR A 12 -22.23 21.08 2.47
CA THR A 12 -22.43 20.87 3.92
C THR A 12 -21.28 21.47 4.74
N ILE A 13 -20.01 21.33 4.27
CA ILE A 13 -18.86 21.94 4.94
C ILE A 13 -18.99 23.47 5.02
N LEU A 14 -19.47 24.12 3.96
CA LEU A 14 -19.70 25.57 3.98
C LEU A 14 -20.82 25.94 4.95
N LYS A 15 -21.91 25.17 5.02
CA LYS A 15 -22.98 25.35 6.02
C LYS A 15 -22.45 25.17 7.45
N MET A 16 -21.60 24.16 7.69
CA MET A 16 -20.93 23.95 8.97
C MET A 16 -20.04 25.13 9.35
N LYS A 17 -19.23 25.64 8.41
CA LYS A 17 -18.36 26.79 8.65
C LYS A 17 -19.15 28.02 9.08
N SER A 18 -20.30 28.29 8.43
CA SER A 18 -21.19 29.39 8.80
C SER A 18 -21.84 29.15 10.17
N HIS A 19 -22.25 27.91 10.47
CA HIS A 19 -22.85 27.55 11.76
C HIS A 19 -21.88 27.72 12.93
N TYR A 20 -20.59 27.40 12.76
CA TYR A 20 -19.56 27.49 13.78
C TYR A 20 -18.75 28.80 13.72
N ILE A 21 -19.25 29.83 13.06
CA ILE A 21 -18.49 31.06 12.80
C ILE A 21 -17.94 31.71 14.07
N ALA A 22 -18.69 31.68 15.17
CA ALA A 22 -18.29 32.24 16.46
C ALA A 22 -17.24 31.41 17.23
N ALA A 23 -17.01 30.15 16.78
CA ALA A 23 -16.09 29.21 17.41
C ALA A 23 -14.89 28.85 16.53
N LEU A 24 -14.72 29.53 15.40
CA LEU A 24 -13.62 29.25 14.45
C LEU A 24 -12.26 29.55 15.09
N LEU A 25 -11.31 28.68 14.87
CA LEU A 25 -9.92 28.86 15.27
C LEU A 25 -9.16 29.67 14.21
N PRO A 26 -8.25 30.59 14.62
CA PRO A 26 -7.48 31.43 13.69
C PRO A 26 -6.46 30.63 12.85
N LYS A 27 -6.05 29.46 13.33
CA LYS A 27 -5.13 28.56 12.60
C LYS A 27 -5.82 27.24 12.30
N THR A 28 -5.75 26.81 11.04
CA THR A 28 -6.26 25.51 10.57
C THR A 28 -5.12 24.60 10.17
N PRO A 29 -5.22 23.27 10.37
CA PRO A 29 -4.24 22.30 9.85
C PRO A 29 -4.15 22.36 8.32
N PRO A 30 -3.02 21.94 7.74
CA PRO A 30 -2.87 21.83 6.28
C PRO A 30 -3.98 20.99 5.67
N GLY A 31 -4.61 21.49 4.59
CA GLY A 31 -5.70 20.81 3.90
C GLY A 31 -7.09 20.94 4.56
N ALA A 32 -7.20 21.63 5.70
CA ALA A 32 -8.49 21.92 6.31
C ALA A 32 -9.14 23.19 5.74
N VAL A 33 -10.47 23.14 5.60
CA VAL A 33 -11.32 24.27 5.21
C VAL A 33 -11.58 25.20 6.42
N PHE A 34 -11.80 24.58 7.60
CA PHE A 34 -11.92 25.30 8.86
C PHE A 34 -11.62 24.37 10.05
N SER A 35 -11.29 24.97 11.19
CA SER A 35 -11.32 24.34 12.51
C SER A 35 -12.13 25.21 13.46
N ALA A 36 -12.93 24.56 14.33
CA ALA A 36 -13.73 25.24 15.35
C ALA A 36 -13.60 24.50 16.69
N LYS A 37 -13.70 25.23 17.82
CA LYS A 37 -13.61 24.66 19.16
C LYS A 37 -14.88 24.97 19.94
N LEU A 38 -15.60 23.95 20.36
CA LEU A 38 -16.84 24.00 21.14
C LEU A 38 -16.76 23.09 22.37
N ASN A 39 -17.02 23.64 23.57
CA ASN A 39 -17.25 22.85 24.80
C ASN A 39 -16.31 21.63 24.98
N GLY A 40 -15.01 21.81 24.78
CA GLY A 40 -14.02 20.73 24.88
C GLY A 40 -13.93 19.81 23.67
N MET A 41 -14.67 20.09 22.60
CA MET A 41 -14.61 19.41 21.32
C MET A 41 -13.97 20.31 20.25
N THR A 42 -13.09 19.73 19.44
CA THR A 42 -12.52 20.37 18.25
C THR A 42 -13.11 19.74 17.01
N ILE A 43 -13.61 20.56 16.08
CA ILE A 43 -14.19 20.14 14.80
C ILE A 43 -13.25 20.64 13.71
N THR A 44 -12.72 19.74 12.89
CA THR A 44 -11.87 20.09 11.74
C THR A 44 -12.45 19.49 10.46
N ALA A 45 -12.79 20.37 9.51
CA ALA A 45 -13.32 19.95 8.20
C ALA A 45 -12.23 20.09 7.13
N TYR A 46 -12.06 19.05 6.31
CA TYR A 46 -11.04 18.97 5.28
C TYR A 46 -11.61 19.10 3.87
N ASN A 47 -10.78 19.56 2.93
CA ASN A 47 -11.13 19.65 1.50
C ASN A 47 -11.57 18.31 0.89
N SER A 48 -11.20 17.19 1.50
CA SER A 48 -11.59 15.83 1.10
C SER A 48 -13.05 15.47 1.42
N GLY A 49 -13.80 16.36 2.07
CA GLY A 49 -15.15 16.08 2.56
C GLY A 49 -15.20 15.43 3.94
N LYS A 50 -14.06 15.09 4.53
CA LYS A 50 -13.99 14.51 5.89
C LYS A 50 -14.08 15.60 6.96
N VAL A 51 -14.88 15.35 7.99
CA VAL A 51 -14.99 16.21 9.19
C VAL A 51 -14.64 15.38 10.41
N LEU A 52 -13.62 15.81 11.14
CA LEU A 52 -13.10 15.17 12.34
C LEU A 52 -13.59 15.91 13.58
N PHE A 53 -14.21 15.20 14.50
CA PHE A 53 -14.61 15.66 15.83
C PHE A 53 -13.69 15.01 16.86
N GLN A 54 -13.00 15.81 17.68
CA GLN A 54 -12.02 15.35 18.67
C GLN A 54 -12.33 15.93 20.05
N GLY A 55 -12.16 15.13 21.09
CA GLY A 55 -12.35 15.55 22.49
C GLY A 55 -13.62 14.98 23.11
N THR A 56 -14.37 15.78 23.88
CA THR A 56 -15.65 15.37 24.46
C THR A 56 -16.74 15.44 23.39
N VAL A 57 -16.82 14.40 22.55
CA VAL A 57 -17.71 14.35 21.39
C VAL A 57 -19.14 14.09 21.84
N SER A 58 -20.05 15.03 21.60
CA SER A 58 -21.49 14.85 21.76
C SER A 58 -22.08 14.16 20.52
N ASN A 59 -22.72 13.01 20.69
CA ASN A 59 -23.43 12.34 19.60
C ASN A 59 -24.52 13.22 18.98
N ALA A 60 -25.14 14.11 19.76
CA ALA A 60 -26.12 15.06 19.27
C ALA A 60 -25.52 16.05 18.28
N GLU A 61 -24.27 16.51 18.50
CA GLU A 61 -23.59 17.45 17.60
C GLU A 61 -23.18 16.78 16.30
N VAL A 62 -22.69 15.54 16.38
CA VAL A 62 -22.33 14.75 15.19
C VAL A 62 -23.58 14.44 14.35
N SER A 63 -24.71 14.09 15.01
CA SER A 63 -25.96 13.74 14.34
C SER A 63 -26.59 14.89 13.55
N LYS A 64 -26.36 16.16 13.93
CA LYS A 64 -26.83 17.33 13.17
C LYS A 64 -26.31 17.36 11.72
N TRP A 65 -25.15 16.77 11.48
CA TRP A 65 -24.46 16.83 10.20
C TRP A 65 -24.33 15.48 9.49
N SER A 66 -24.73 14.40 10.15
CA SER A 66 -24.70 13.05 9.58
C SER A 66 -25.99 12.76 8.78
N THR A 67 -26.02 13.17 7.52
CA THR A 67 -27.01 12.67 6.55
C THR A 67 -26.55 11.38 5.84
N GLY A 68 -25.56 10.67 6.39
CA GLY A 68 -25.05 9.39 5.91
C GLY A 68 -23.83 8.92 6.70
N SER A 69 -23.96 7.76 7.35
CA SER A 69 -22.92 6.95 8.03
C SER A 69 -22.00 7.64 9.05
N VAL A 70 -22.33 7.47 10.31
CA VAL A 70 -21.49 7.84 11.47
C VAL A 70 -20.50 6.71 11.79
N ASN A 71 -19.19 6.95 11.74
CA ASN A 71 -18.16 6.07 12.29
C ASN A 71 -17.72 6.57 13.67
N THR A 72 -18.30 6.01 14.75
CA THR A 72 -17.84 6.23 16.12
C THR A 72 -16.82 5.16 16.51
N GLY A 73 -15.58 5.59 16.81
CA GLY A 73 -14.55 4.72 17.38
C GLY A 73 -14.61 4.67 18.89
N ALA A 74 -15.22 3.65 19.47
CA ALA A 74 -14.95 3.04 20.78
C ALA A 74 -15.73 1.74 20.89
N ALA A 75 -15.05 0.61 21.21
CA ALA A 75 -15.63 -0.71 21.32
C ALA A 75 -16.63 -0.84 22.50
N PRO A 76 -17.68 -1.73 22.44
CA PRO A 76 -17.46 -3.17 22.33
C PRO A 76 -18.38 -3.90 21.32
N LYS A 77 -17.97 -5.10 20.98
CA LYS A 77 -18.55 -6.08 20.07
C LYS A 77 -20.08 -6.21 20.12
N LYS A 78 -20.75 -5.96 18.98
CA LYS A 78 -21.84 -6.79 18.47
C LYS A 78 -21.92 -6.61 16.94
N SER A 79 -22.05 -7.73 16.26
CA SER A 79 -22.08 -7.92 14.83
C SER A 79 -23.09 -7.01 14.11
N SER A 80 -22.57 -6.10 13.27
CA SER A 80 -23.28 -5.63 12.09
C SER A 80 -22.27 -5.73 10.93
N THR A 81 -22.60 -6.56 9.98
CA THR A 81 -21.87 -6.80 8.75
C THR A 81 -21.73 -5.53 7.93
N PHE A 82 -20.81 -4.62 8.34
CA PHE A 82 -20.20 -3.74 7.38
C PHE A 82 -19.28 -4.63 6.55
N LYS A 83 -19.63 -4.86 5.29
CA LYS A 83 -18.71 -5.32 4.29
C LYS A 83 -17.50 -4.36 4.38
N LYS A 84 -16.41 -4.75 5.12
CA LYS A 84 -15.08 -4.39 4.70
C LYS A 84 -15.16 -4.50 3.18
N ARG A 85 -14.80 -3.45 2.42
CA ARG A 85 -14.45 -3.66 1.02
C ARG A 85 -13.47 -4.81 1.07
N SER A 86 -14.00 -6.00 0.83
CA SER A 86 -13.20 -7.20 0.65
C SER A 86 -12.16 -6.79 -0.38
N VAL A 87 -10.91 -7.18 -0.15
CA VAL A 87 -9.92 -7.33 -1.21
C VAL A 87 -10.71 -7.63 -2.47
N SER A 88 -10.68 -6.72 -3.44
CA SER A 88 -11.60 -6.75 -4.58
C SER A 88 -11.59 -8.16 -5.17
N ASP A 89 -12.77 -8.71 -5.34
CA ASP A 89 -12.94 -10.07 -5.86
C ASP A 89 -12.66 -10.01 -7.36
N HIS A 90 -11.37 -10.06 -7.71
CA HIS A 90 -10.91 -9.96 -9.09
C HIS A 90 -10.43 -11.32 -9.61
N ILE A 91 -10.47 -11.50 -10.92
CA ILE A 91 -10.08 -12.74 -11.62
C ILE A 91 -8.57 -13.07 -11.50
N TYR A 92 -7.76 -12.12 -11.02
CA TYR A 92 -6.30 -12.25 -10.87
C TYR A 92 -5.87 -12.76 -9.49
N ARG A 93 -6.74 -13.46 -8.76
CA ARG A 93 -6.37 -14.08 -7.47
C ARG A 93 -5.41 -15.24 -7.68
N PRO A 94 -4.37 -15.34 -6.83
CA PRO A 94 -3.49 -16.50 -6.89
C PRO A 94 -4.24 -17.78 -6.47
N PRO A 95 -3.88 -18.95 -7.03
CA PRO A 95 -4.36 -20.24 -6.56
C PRO A 95 -3.85 -20.52 -5.13
N HIS A 96 -4.53 -21.40 -4.40
CA HIS A 96 -4.11 -21.79 -3.05
C HIS A 96 -2.72 -22.47 -3.02
N THR A 97 -2.32 -23.05 -4.14
CA THR A 97 -1.01 -23.72 -4.33
C THR A 97 0.10 -22.74 -4.72
N ILE A 98 -0.13 -21.44 -4.72
CA ILE A 98 0.82 -20.44 -5.22
C ILE A 98 2.22 -20.57 -4.59
N ASN A 99 2.32 -20.98 -3.32
CA ASN A 99 3.60 -21.21 -2.64
C ASN A 99 4.26 -22.56 -2.97
N GLU A 100 3.62 -23.39 -3.77
CA GLU A 100 4.17 -24.66 -4.25
C GLU A 100 4.66 -24.56 -5.72
N MET A 101 4.54 -23.39 -6.32
CA MET A 101 4.84 -23.11 -7.72
C MET A 101 6.18 -22.39 -7.85
N SER A 102 6.87 -22.64 -8.98
CA SER A 102 8.06 -21.87 -9.38
C SER A 102 7.63 -20.54 -9.99
N ILE A 103 7.66 -19.46 -9.22
CA ILE A 103 7.09 -18.19 -9.61
C ILE A 103 8.04 -17.00 -9.43
N ILE A 104 7.69 -15.90 -10.09
CA ILE A 104 8.25 -14.57 -9.78
C ILE A 104 7.35 -13.91 -8.74
N GLY A 105 7.94 -13.46 -7.62
CA GLY A 105 7.30 -12.55 -6.66
C GLY A 105 7.84 -11.14 -6.81
N THR A 106 7.01 -10.11 -6.57
CA THR A 106 7.46 -8.72 -6.55
C THR A 106 6.94 -7.97 -5.34
N ASP A 107 7.79 -7.09 -4.80
CA ASP A 107 7.45 -6.19 -3.69
C ASP A 107 8.30 -4.92 -3.75
N GLU A 108 7.94 -3.90 -2.96
CA GLU A 108 8.66 -2.64 -2.88
C GLU A 108 8.99 -2.25 -1.43
N ALA A 109 10.00 -1.37 -1.27
CA ALA A 109 10.30 -0.68 -0.01
C ALA A 109 10.49 0.82 -0.24
N GLY A 110 10.36 1.61 0.83
CA GLY A 110 10.58 3.07 0.81
C GLY A 110 9.37 3.91 0.39
N THR A 111 8.19 3.32 0.13
CA THR A 111 7.00 4.06 -0.34
C THR A 111 6.51 5.11 0.65
N GLY A 112 6.73 4.92 1.96
CA GLY A 112 6.31 5.83 3.03
C GLY A 112 7.41 6.74 3.55
N ASP A 113 8.65 6.56 3.09
CA ASP A 113 9.81 7.29 3.57
C ASP A 113 10.00 8.61 2.84
N TYR A 114 10.31 9.65 3.62
CA TYR A 114 10.48 11.00 3.07
C TYR A 114 11.85 11.21 2.42
N PHE A 115 12.90 10.59 2.96
CA PHE A 115 14.28 10.80 2.52
C PHE A 115 14.88 9.65 1.70
N GLY A 116 14.30 8.45 1.77
CA GLY A 116 14.81 7.28 1.06
C GLY A 116 14.29 7.14 -0.37
N PRO A 117 14.94 6.30 -1.20
CA PRO A 117 14.44 5.96 -2.53
C PRO A 117 13.23 5.04 -2.45
N ILE A 118 12.51 4.86 -3.56
CA ILE A 118 11.64 3.69 -3.73
C ILE A 118 12.45 2.59 -4.38
N THR A 119 12.52 1.43 -3.75
CA THR A 119 13.18 0.24 -4.29
C THR A 119 12.13 -0.80 -4.63
N VAL A 120 12.20 -1.39 -5.81
CA VAL A 120 11.29 -2.46 -6.26
C VAL A 120 12.13 -3.66 -6.67
N ALA A 121 11.81 -4.83 -6.13
CA ALA A 121 12.46 -6.07 -6.49
C ALA A 121 11.47 -7.07 -7.10
N ALA A 122 11.97 -7.86 -8.05
CA ALA A 122 11.37 -9.08 -8.53
C ALA A 122 12.34 -10.24 -8.26
N ALA A 123 11.85 -11.33 -7.67
CA ALA A 123 12.66 -12.52 -7.37
C ALA A 123 11.98 -13.76 -7.93
N TYR A 124 12.73 -14.61 -8.65
CA TYR A 124 12.26 -15.92 -9.10
C TYR A 124 12.67 -16.97 -8.07
N VAL A 125 11.69 -17.66 -7.52
CA VAL A 125 11.91 -18.76 -6.59
C VAL A 125 11.37 -20.04 -7.21
N SER A 126 12.27 -21.00 -7.46
CA SER A 126 11.87 -22.35 -7.90
C SER A 126 11.36 -23.16 -6.73
N LYS A 127 10.58 -24.20 -7.00
CA LYS A 127 10.00 -25.12 -6.00
C LYS A 127 11.07 -25.67 -5.03
N GLU A 128 12.25 -25.95 -5.57
CA GLU A 128 13.37 -26.54 -4.82
C GLU A 128 13.91 -25.58 -3.75
N HIS A 129 13.91 -24.28 -4.01
CA HIS A 129 14.44 -23.26 -3.09
C HIS A 129 13.42 -22.77 -2.06
N ILE A 130 12.13 -23.07 -2.21
CA ILE A 130 11.07 -22.57 -1.31
C ILE A 130 11.39 -22.97 0.14
N ARG A 131 11.63 -24.25 0.40
CA ARG A 131 11.87 -24.77 1.75
C ARG A 131 13.12 -24.18 2.39
N GLU A 132 14.17 -23.98 1.61
CA GLU A 132 15.42 -23.40 2.10
C GLU A 132 15.23 -21.94 2.53
N LEU A 133 14.56 -21.15 1.68
CA LEU A 133 14.23 -19.76 1.97
C LEU A 133 13.28 -19.61 3.18
N GLU A 134 12.29 -20.49 3.31
CA GLU A 134 11.40 -20.51 4.49
C GLU A 134 12.18 -20.81 5.78
N ASN A 135 13.11 -21.74 5.75
CA ASN A 135 13.97 -22.06 6.91
C ASN A 135 14.88 -20.89 7.32
N MET A 136 15.16 -19.95 6.39
CA MET A 136 15.87 -18.71 6.70
C MET A 136 14.97 -17.68 7.43
N GLY A 137 13.67 -17.95 7.58
CA GLY A 137 12.72 -17.10 8.30
C GLY A 137 12.27 -15.86 7.53
N ILE A 138 12.27 -15.86 6.19
CA ILE A 138 11.96 -14.68 5.37
C ILE A 138 10.47 -14.34 5.28
N ARG A 139 9.57 -15.24 5.68
CA ARG A 139 8.11 -15.14 5.49
C ARG A 139 7.44 -13.94 6.17
N ASP A 140 8.05 -13.41 7.22
CA ASP A 140 7.54 -12.23 7.92
C ASP A 140 8.58 -11.10 7.90
N SER A 141 8.88 -10.63 6.69
CA SER A 141 9.91 -9.61 6.46
C SER A 141 9.67 -8.31 7.26
N LYS A 142 8.41 -8.03 7.62
CA LYS A 142 8.04 -6.82 8.39
C LYS A 142 8.46 -6.90 9.87
N THR A 143 8.62 -8.10 10.41
CA THR A 143 9.12 -8.32 11.78
C THR A 143 10.65 -8.48 11.85
N ILE A 144 11.29 -8.70 10.72
CA ILE A 144 12.75 -8.85 10.64
C ILE A 144 13.41 -7.48 10.88
N ARG A 145 14.38 -7.44 11.82
CA ARG A 145 15.14 -6.23 12.11
C ARG A 145 16.13 -5.89 10.99
N ASP A 146 16.44 -4.60 10.80
CA ASP A 146 17.33 -4.13 9.75
C ASP A 146 18.70 -4.82 9.67
N PRO A 147 19.43 -5.11 10.79
CA PRO A 147 20.67 -5.87 10.72
C PRO A 147 20.49 -7.28 10.13
N GLN A 148 19.37 -7.92 10.40
CA GLN A 148 19.05 -9.24 9.84
C GLN A 148 18.66 -9.15 8.36
N ILE A 149 17.96 -8.09 7.95
CA ILE A 149 17.66 -7.81 6.53
C ILE A 149 18.96 -7.69 5.72
N LEU A 150 19.98 -7.00 6.26
CA LEU A 150 21.27 -6.87 5.58
C LEU A 150 21.99 -8.21 5.37
N ILE A 151 21.87 -9.13 6.32
CA ILE A 151 22.44 -10.48 6.20
C ILE A 151 21.62 -11.34 5.24
N LEU A 152 20.29 -11.38 5.42
CA LEU A 152 19.40 -12.20 4.62
C LEU A 152 19.37 -11.73 3.16
N GLY A 153 19.27 -10.42 2.92
CA GLY A 153 19.26 -9.86 1.59
C GLY A 153 20.50 -10.26 0.79
N LYS A 154 21.70 -10.19 1.42
CA LYS A 154 22.95 -10.64 0.78
C LYS A 154 22.88 -12.14 0.40
N LYS A 155 22.40 -12.99 1.27
CA LYS A 155 22.25 -14.44 0.98
C LYS A 155 21.25 -14.70 -0.13
N ILE A 156 20.08 -14.06 -0.10
CA ILE A 156 19.00 -14.29 -1.08
C ILE A 156 19.44 -13.89 -2.48
N ILE A 157 20.15 -12.76 -2.65
CA ILE A 157 20.63 -12.32 -3.97
C ILE A 157 21.70 -13.25 -4.56
N GLU A 158 22.37 -14.07 -3.74
CA GLU A 158 23.32 -15.11 -4.18
C GLU A 158 22.61 -16.41 -4.54
N MET A 159 21.37 -16.65 -4.03
CA MET A 159 20.64 -17.91 -4.17
C MET A 159 19.63 -17.90 -5.31
N VAL A 160 18.99 -16.77 -5.60
CA VAL A 160 17.88 -16.70 -6.55
C VAL A 160 18.08 -15.65 -7.62
N PRO A 161 17.63 -15.90 -8.86
CA PRO A 161 17.57 -14.87 -9.88
C PRO A 161 16.66 -13.72 -9.45
N TYR A 162 17.11 -12.50 -9.60
CA TYR A 162 16.35 -11.31 -9.23
C TYR A 162 16.60 -10.14 -10.18
N SER A 163 15.69 -9.19 -10.12
CA SER A 163 15.83 -7.84 -10.68
C SER A 163 15.51 -6.81 -9.61
N LEU A 164 16.32 -5.77 -9.52
CA LEU A 164 16.18 -4.70 -8.54
C LEU A 164 16.24 -3.36 -9.26
N LEU A 165 15.25 -2.51 -8.97
CA LEU A 165 15.19 -1.14 -9.48
C LEU A 165 15.16 -0.15 -8.31
N VAL A 166 15.88 0.94 -8.45
CA VAL A 166 15.98 2.01 -7.45
C VAL A 166 15.53 3.32 -8.05
N LEU A 167 14.42 3.87 -7.56
CA LEU A 167 13.95 5.19 -7.93
C LEU A 167 14.43 6.21 -6.90
N LYS A 168 15.53 6.88 -7.21
CA LYS A 168 16.10 7.94 -6.35
C LYS A 168 15.16 9.13 -6.24
N ASN A 169 15.22 9.87 -5.13
CA ASN A 169 14.36 11.01 -4.83
C ASN A 169 14.38 12.10 -5.91
N GLU A 170 15.52 12.39 -6.49
CA GLU A 170 15.64 13.38 -7.58
C GLU A 170 14.77 12.98 -8.78
N LYS A 171 14.84 11.72 -9.19
CA LYS A 171 14.05 11.19 -10.31
C LYS A 171 12.57 11.13 -9.94
N TYR A 172 12.24 10.68 -8.73
CA TYR A 172 10.87 10.68 -8.20
C TYR A 172 10.26 12.08 -8.26
N ASN A 173 10.95 13.08 -7.70
CA ASN A 173 10.48 14.47 -7.68
C ASN A 173 10.31 15.06 -9.08
N SER A 174 11.24 14.73 -10.01
CA SER A 174 11.15 15.15 -11.41
C SER A 174 9.90 14.57 -12.11
N LEU A 175 9.60 13.29 -11.87
CA LEU A 175 8.43 12.62 -12.42
C LEU A 175 7.12 13.16 -11.80
N GLN A 176 7.13 13.43 -10.49
CA GLN A 176 5.99 14.01 -9.79
C GLN A 176 5.66 15.42 -10.30
N LYS A 177 6.68 16.26 -10.50
CA LYS A 177 6.51 17.60 -11.11
C LYS A 177 5.89 17.53 -12.51
N LYS A 178 6.12 16.44 -13.25
CA LYS A 178 5.50 16.16 -14.56
C LYS A 178 4.09 15.57 -14.45
N GLY A 179 3.50 15.51 -13.25
CA GLY A 179 2.15 15.00 -13.01
C GLY A 179 2.04 13.47 -12.88
N MET A 180 3.17 12.75 -12.78
CA MET A 180 3.14 11.30 -12.59
C MET A 180 2.83 10.97 -11.12
N SER A 181 1.77 10.19 -10.88
CA SER A 181 1.42 9.73 -9.53
C SER A 181 2.39 8.65 -9.03
N GLN A 182 2.58 8.55 -7.71
CA GLN A 182 3.39 7.50 -7.08
C GLN A 182 2.90 6.09 -7.47
N GLY A 183 1.59 5.87 -7.53
CA GLY A 183 1.00 4.59 -7.96
C GLY A 183 1.40 4.22 -9.39
N LYS A 184 1.44 5.20 -10.31
CA LYS A 184 1.92 4.97 -11.68
C LYS A 184 3.41 4.64 -11.70
N MET A 185 4.23 5.36 -10.93
CA MET A 185 5.68 5.08 -10.83
C MET A 185 5.93 3.66 -10.34
N LYS A 186 5.22 3.23 -9.27
CA LYS A 186 5.33 1.87 -8.73
C LYS A 186 4.92 0.82 -9.76
N ALA A 187 3.77 0.98 -10.41
CA ALA A 187 3.31 0.03 -11.42
C ALA A 187 4.34 -0.15 -12.54
N MET A 188 4.91 0.95 -13.03
CA MET A 188 5.95 0.90 -14.07
C MET A 188 7.24 0.23 -13.58
N LEU A 189 7.64 0.45 -12.31
CA LEU A 189 8.83 -0.19 -11.75
C LEU A 189 8.62 -1.69 -11.55
N HIS A 190 7.49 -2.13 -11.01
CA HIS A 190 7.16 -3.56 -10.89
C HIS A 190 7.17 -4.23 -12.26
N GLU A 191 6.50 -3.61 -13.23
CA GLU A 191 6.47 -4.11 -14.61
C GLU A 191 7.87 -4.26 -15.20
N GLN A 192 8.70 -3.23 -15.07
CA GLN A 192 10.06 -3.24 -15.60
C GLN A 192 10.95 -4.26 -14.86
N ALA A 193 10.81 -4.41 -13.54
CA ALA A 193 11.54 -5.42 -12.78
C ALA A 193 11.19 -6.83 -13.23
N ILE A 194 9.91 -7.11 -13.48
CA ILE A 194 9.42 -8.39 -14.01
C ILE A 194 10.03 -8.64 -15.39
N GLN A 195 9.97 -7.67 -16.31
CA GLN A 195 10.52 -7.81 -17.66
C GLN A 195 12.03 -8.09 -17.64
N HIS A 196 12.78 -7.35 -16.82
CA HIS A 196 14.21 -7.58 -16.68
C HIS A 196 14.52 -8.98 -16.13
N LEU A 197 13.71 -9.47 -15.18
CA LEU A 197 13.91 -10.79 -14.62
C LEU A 197 13.56 -11.88 -15.62
N LEU A 198 12.45 -11.76 -16.33
CA LEU A 198 12.06 -12.71 -17.39
C LEU A 198 13.15 -12.83 -18.46
N ALA A 199 13.75 -11.71 -18.85
CA ALA A 199 14.87 -11.72 -19.80
C ALA A 199 16.13 -12.43 -19.26
N LYS A 200 16.37 -12.37 -17.93
CA LYS A 200 17.52 -13.04 -17.29
C LYS A 200 17.31 -14.56 -17.15
N LEU A 201 16.06 -15.04 -17.14
CA LEU A 201 15.75 -16.44 -16.91
C LEU A 201 16.04 -17.36 -18.13
N GLU A 202 16.49 -16.78 -19.28
CA GLU A 202 17.04 -17.50 -20.44
C GLU A 202 16.31 -18.81 -20.81
N GLY A 203 14.98 -18.73 -20.99
CA GLY A 203 14.14 -19.88 -21.36
C GLY A 203 13.50 -20.63 -20.20
N THR A 204 13.87 -20.37 -18.95
CA THR A 204 13.11 -20.84 -17.79
C THR A 204 11.78 -20.11 -17.70
N LYS A 205 10.67 -20.83 -17.89
CA LYS A 205 9.33 -20.25 -17.85
C LYS A 205 8.74 -20.36 -16.44
N PRO A 206 8.52 -19.22 -15.73
CA PRO A 206 7.82 -19.24 -14.45
C PRO A 206 6.38 -19.76 -14.62
N GLU A 207 5.85 -20.45 -13.62
CA GLU A 207 4.46 -20.93 -13.60
C GLU A 207 3.47 -19.79 -13.29
N GLY A 208 3.96 -18.68 -12.76
CA GLY A 208 3.17 -17.49 -12.47
C GLY A 208 4.02 -16.30 -12.01
N ILE A 209 3.37 -15.16 -11.92
CA ILE A 209 3.94 -13.92 -11.36
C ILE A 209 2.98 -13.44 -10.30
N LEU A 210 3.43 -13.16 -9.07
CA LEU A 210 2.62 -12.64 -8.00
C LEU A 210 3.15 -11.27 -7.56
N ILE A 211 2.28 -10.27 -7.60
CA ILE A 211 2.56 -8.90 -7.16
C ILE A 211 1.96 -8.68 -5.78
N ASP A 212 2.73 -8.12 -4.81
CA ASP A 212 2.13 -7.57 -3.59
C ASP A 212 1.26 -6.39 -3.99
N GLN A 213 -0.06 -6.52 -3.74
CA GLN A 213 -1.07 -5.64 -4.31
C GLN A 213 -1.05 -4.27 -3.62
N PHE A 214 -0.56 -3.25 -4.29
CA PHE A 214 -0.58 -1.86 -3.86
C PHE A 214 -1.67 -1.01 -4.54
N CYS A 215 -2.30 -1.53 -5.59
CA CYS A 215 -3.45 -0.92 -6.28
C CYS A 215 -4.34 -2.01 -6.90
N GLU A 216 -5.54 -1.61 -7.36
CA GLU A 216 -6.41 -2.53 -8.10
C GLU A 216 -5.77 -2.96 -9.42
N PRO A 217 -5.95 -4.23 -9.86
CA PRO A 217 -5.36 -4.75 -11.10
C PRO A 217 -5.66 -3.89 -12.33
N ASP A 218 -6.88 -3.38 -12.48
CA ASP A 218 -7.26 -2.51 -13.59
C ASP A 218 -6.47 -1.20 -13.60
N ILE A 219 -6.09 -0.70 -12.42
CA ILE A 219 -5.24 0.50 -12.30
C ILE A 219 -3.82 0.17 -12.70
N TYR A 220 -3.31 -0.99 -12.26
CA TYR A 220 -1.99 -1.48 -12.66
C TYR A 220 -1.89 -1.59 -14.18
N PHE A 221 -2.83 -2.27 -14.83
CA PHE A 221 -2.83 -2.45 -16.29
C PHE A 221 -2.96 -1.14 -17.07
N ARG A 222 -3.69 -0.16 -16.56
CA ARG A 222 -3.74 1.19 -17.16
C ARG A 222 -2.41 1.95 -17.09
N HIS A 223 -1.54 1.59 -16.17
CA HIS A 223 -0.24 2.23 -15.98
C HIS A 223 0.92 1.48 -16.66
N THR A 224 0.68 0.26 -17.09
CA THR A 224 1.64 -0.60 -17.77
C THR A 224 1.24 -0.81 -19.23
N THR A 225 2.20 -1.07 -20.10
CA THR A 225 1.97 -1.24 -21.54
C THR A 225 1.49 -2.64 -21.91
N THR A 226 1.45 -3.56 -20.96
CA THR A 226 1.22 -4.99 -21.23
C THR A 226 -0.25 -5.39 -21.41
N ASN A 227 -1.21 -4.50 -21.16
CA ASN A 227 -2.65 -4.74 -21.32
C ASN A 227 -3.15 -6.12 -20.86
N GLY A 228 -2.52 -6.71 -19.86
CA GLY A 228 -2.86 -8.03 -19.30
C GLY A 228 -2.54 -9.23 -20.20
N LYS A 229 -2.09 -9.04 -21.44
CA LYS A 229 -1.71 -10.14 -22.33
C LYS A 229 -0.28 -10.58 -22.03
N ARG A 230 -0.14 -11.67 -21.27
CA ARG A 230 1.13 -12.32 -20.97
C ARG A 230 1.00 -13.82 -21.18
N GLU A 231 2.12 -14.44 -21.56
CA GLU A 231 2.21 -15.91 -21.61
C GLU A 231 2.23 -16.54 -20.21
N VAL A 232 2.74 -15.79 -19.22
CA VAL A 232 2.81 -16.21 -17.82
C VAL A 232 1.66 -15.57 -17.04
N PRO A 233 0.86 -16.36 -16.30
CA PRO A 233 -0.24 -15.84 -15.48
C PRO A 233 0.23 -14.79 -14.48
N LEU A 234 -0.52 -13.69 -14.34
CA LEU A 234 -0.24 -12.61 -13.40
C LEU A 234 -1.30 -12.61 -12.30
N TYR A 235 -0.85 -12.58 -11.05
CA TYR A 235 -1.67 -12.60 -9.86
C TYR A 235 -1.40 -11.39 -8.98
N PHE A 236 -2.42 -10.99 -8.20
CA PHE A 236 -2.35 -9.93 -7.22
C PHE A 236 -2.93 -10.40 -5.91
N SER A 237 -2.25 -10.11 -4.81
CA SER A 237 -2.75 -10.34 -3.47
C SER A 237 -2.19 -9.30 -2.52
N THR A 238 -3.03 -8.77 -1.65
CA THR A 238 -2.55 -7.93 -0.54
C THR A 238 -1.84 -8.80 0.49
N LYS A 239 -0.71 -8.33 1.02
CA LYS A 239 0.16 -9.07 1.95
C LYS A 239 0.66 -10.39 1.33
N ALA A 240 1.02 -10.34 0.05
CA ALA A 240 1.42 -11.50 -0.71
C ALA A 240 2.70 -12.16 -0.15
N GLU A 241 3.51 -11.42 0.60
CA GLU A 241 4.66 -11.94 1.33
C GLU A 241 4.29 -13.05 2.34
N SER A 242 3.05 -13.02 2.87
CA SER A 242 2.57 -14.03 3.82
C SER A 242 2.14 -15.35 3.17
N ILE A 243 1.84 -15.33 1.87
CA ILE A 243 1.34 -16.47 1.12
C ILE A 243 2.30 -17.00 0.06
N SER A 244 3.42 -16.29 -0.18
CA SER A 244 4.40 -16.67 -1.21
C SER A 244 5.82 -16.34 -0.78
N THR A 245 6.67 -17.37 -0.77
CA THR A 245 8.11 -17.26 -0.50
C THR A 245 8.81 -16.39 -1.55
N ALA A 246 8.35 -16.39 -2.81
CA ALA A 246 8.92 -15.54 -3.86
C ALA A 246 8.68 -14.04 -3.58
N VAL A 247 7.48 -13.66 -3.12
CA VAL A 247 7.20 -12.28 -2.73
C VAL A 247 7.95 -11.90 -1.45
N ALA A 248 8.03 -12.81 -0.48
CA ALA A 248 8.84 -12.58 0.73
C ALA A 248 10.32 -12.35 0.40
N ALA A 249 10.89 -13.12 -0.54
CA ALA A 249 12.26 -12.92 -1.03
C ALA A 249 12.41 -11.54 -1.70
N ALA A 250 11.48 -11.16 -2.57
CA ALA A 250 11.45 -9.84 -3.20
C ALA A 250 11.37 -8.70 -2.17
N SER A 251 10.52 -8.85 -1.14
CA SER A 251 10.38 -7.91 -0.03
C SER A 251 11.71 -7.69 0.70
N VAL A 252 12.41 -8.78 1.05
CA VAL A 252 13.72 -8.70 1.71
C VAL A 252 14.76 -8.05 0.79
N ILE A 253 14.79 -8.38 -0.50
CA ILE A 253 15.73 -7.76 -1.48
C ILE A 253 15.45 -6.27 -1.60
N ALA A 254 14.18 -5.86 -1.74
CA ALA A 254 13.81 -4.46 -1.83
C ALA A 254 14.23 -3.68 -0.57
N ARG A 255 13.92 -4.20 0.62
CA ARG A 255 14.31 -3.58 1.88
C ARG A 255 15.84 -3.57 2.10
N TYR A 256 16.53 -4.64 1.73
CA TYR A 256 18.00 -4.69 1.73
C TYR A 256 18.60 -3.57 0.88
N ALA A 257 18.11 -3.38 -0.33
CA ALA A 257 18.57 -2.31 -1.22
C ALA A 257 18.26 -0.93 -0.64
N PHE A 258 17.05 -0.74 -0.06
CA PHE A 258 16.66 0.50 0.61
C PHE A 258 17.61 0.87 1.73
N LEU A 259 18.00 -0.09 2.58
CA LEU A 259 18.93 0.14 3.70
C LEU A 259 20.39 0.41 3.26
N LYS A 260 20.74 0.12 2.01
CA LYS A 260 22.07 0.35 1.45
C LYS A 260 22.20 1.73 0.79
N HIS A 261 21.12 2.45 0.60
CA HIS A 261 21.04 3.79 0.00
C HIS A 261 20.86 4.90 1.03
#